data_725d8daddefd860fb160a05fff9b8418
#
_entry.id   725d8daddefd860fb160a05fff9b8418
#
_cell.length_a   1.000
_cell.length_b   1.000
_cell.length_c   1.000
_cell.angle_alpha   90.00
_cell.angle_beta   90.00
_cell.angle_gamma   90.00
#
_symmetry.space_group_name_H-M   'P 1'
#
loop_
_entity.id
_entity.type
_entity.pdbx_description
1 polymer ?
#
loop_
_entity_poly.entity_id
_entity_poly.type
_entity_poly.pdbx_seq_one_letter_code
_entity_poly.pdbx_strand_id
1 'polypeptide(L)'
;MNYKNLCEKIIYLVGGKDNIQNVVHCVTRLRFTLTDQSLADIDKILELKEVIDVIANEAVFQIVIGPQVMDVYKDFMKLLGDGVSQDVTV
;
A
#
# COMPACT_ATOMS: atom_id res chain seq x y z
N MET A 1 3.48 -3.62 -16.95
CA MET A 1 2.86 -2.34 -16.72
C MET A 1 3.51 -1.63 -15.58
N ASN A 2 3.62 -0.30 -15.67
CA ASN A 2 4.35 0.46 -14.68
C ASN A 2 3.38 1.15 -13.74
N TYR A 3 3.43 0.80 -12.47
CA TYR A 3 2.57 1.40 -11.45
C TYR A 3 3.32 2.37 -10.55
N LYS A 4 4.45 2.89 -11.01
CA LYS A 4 5.26 3.77 -10.18
C LYS A 4 4.49 4.99 -9.69
N ASN A 5 3.73 5.63 -10.57
CA ASN A 5 2.97 6.82 -10.16
C ASN A 5 1.89 6.49 -9.14
N LEU A 6 1.21 5.38 -9.33
CA LEU A 6 0.20 4.93 -8.36
C LEU A 6 0.86 4.67 -7.00
N CYS A 7 1.99 3.98 -6.99
CA CYS A 7 2.68 3.66 -5.75
C CYS A 7 3.17 4.92 -5.04
N GLU A 8 3.68 5.89 -5.78
CA GLU A 8 4.11 7.16 -5.19
C GLU A 8 2.94 7.90 -4.54
N LYS A 9 1.79 7.90 -5.19
CA LYS A 9 0.61 8.54 -4.63
C LYS A 9 0.14 7.83 -3.37
N ILE A 10 0.12 6.50 -3.39
CA ILE A 10 -0.30 5.73 -2.23
C ILE A 10 0.66 5.96 -1.05
N ILE A 11 1.97 5.97 -1.30
CA ILE A 11 2.95 6.23 -0.23
C ILE A 11 2.65 7.58 0.42
N TYR A 12 2.46 8.60 -0.38
CA TYR A 12 2.15 9.92 0.15
C TYR A 12 0.85 9.92 0.95
N LEU A 13 -0.18 9.27 0.42
CA LEU A 13 -1.51 9.32 1.02
C LEU A 13 -1.65 8.45 2.27
N VAL A 14 -0.79 7.46 2.48
CA VAL A 14 -0.80 6.71 3.73
C VAL A 14 0.06 7.36 4.81
N GLY A 15 0.59 8.53 4.55
CA GLY A 15 1.35 9.28 5.54
C GLY A 15 2.84 9.33 5.29
N GLY A 16 3.29 8.89 4.13
CA GLY A 16 4.69 8.89 3.75
C GLY A 16 5.40 7.61 4.08
N LYS A 17 6.58 7.45 3.50
CA LYS A 17 7.38 6.23 3.65
C LYS A 17 7.67 5.92 5.12
N ASP A 18 7.91 6.94 5.92
CA ASP A 18 8.24 6.74 7.34
C ASP A 18 7.06 6.21 8.15
N ASN A 19 5.85 6.33 7.64
CA ASN A 19 4.67 5.81 8.31
C ASN A 19 4.40 4.34 7.96
N ILE A 20 5.13 3.77 7.02
CA ILE A 20 4.94 2.39 6.59
C ILE A 20 5.94 1.51 7.31
N GLN A 21 5.46 0.71 8.25
CA GLN A 21 6.31 -0.26 8.93
C GLN A 21 6.50 -1.50 8.09
N ASN A 22 5.46 -1.91 7.39
CA ASN A 22 5.51 -3.14 6.60
C ASN A 22 4.42 -3.08 5.53
N VAL A 23 4.67 -3.71 4.40
CA VAL A 23 3.66 -3.91 3.37
C VAL A 23 3.80 -5.31 2.79
N VAL A 24 2.71 -6.02 2.71
CA VAL A 24 2.63 -7.33 2.07
C VAL A 24 1.44 -7.33 1.14
N HIS A 25 1.27 -8.36 0.35
CA HIS A 25 0.09 -8.46 -0.52
C HIS A 25 -0.58 -9.81 -0.38
N CYS A 26 -1.86 -9.82 -0.69
CA CYS A 26 -2.58 -11.07 -0.82
C CYS A 26 -3.07 -11.14 -2.24
N VAL A 27 -4.13 -11.89 -2.48
CA VAL A 27 -4.62 -12.15 -3.85
C VAL A 27 -5.06 -10.87 -4.56
N THR A 28 -5.68 -9.93 -3.86
CA THR A 28 -6.20 -8.71 -4.46
C THR A 28 -5.88 -7.45 -3.68
N ARG A 29 -5.17 -7.56 -2.54
CA ARG A 29 -5.01 -6.43 -1.64
C ARG A 29 -3.56 -6.20 -1.27
N LEU A 30 -3.22 -4.94 -1.08
CA LEU A 30 -2.00 -4.56 -0.38
C LEU A 30 -2.36 -4.40 1.09
N ARG A 31 -1.56 -4.98 1.96
CA ARG A 31 -1.75 -4.88 3.41
C ARG A 31 -0.62 -4.11 4.02
N PHE A 32 -0.96 -3.03 4.69
CA PHE A 32 0.02 -2.16 5.30
C PHE A 32 -0.06 -2.24 6.81
N THR A 33 1.08 -2.23 7.47
CA THR A 33 1.15 -1.92 8.88
C THR A 33 1.68 -0.49 8.97
N LEU A 34 0.86 0.42 9.42
CA LEU A 34 1.21 1.82 9.53
C LEU A 34 1.53 2.18 10.98
N THR A 35 2.50 3.04 11.18
CA THR A 35 2.81 3.52 12.52
C THR A 35 1.62 4.30 13.09
N ASP A 36 1.01 5.14 12.26
CA ASP A 36 -0.13 5.94 12.68
C ASP A 36 -1.15 5.97 11.56
N GLN A 37 -2.22 5.20 11.69
CA GLN A 37 -3.24 5.13 10.64
C GLN A 37 -3.98 6.44 10.44
N SER A 38 -3.98 7.32 11.44
CA SER A 38 -4.68 8.58 11.29
C SER A 38 -4.03 9.50 10.26
N LEU A 39 -2.79 9.22 9.86
CA LEU A 39 -2.11 9.98 8.83
C LEU A 39 -2.54 9.57 7.42
N ALA A 40 -3.25 8.48 7.29
CA ALA A 40 -3.70 8.01 5.98
C ALA A 40 -4.96 8.76 5.54
N ASP A 41 -4.96 9.22 4.30
CA ASP A 41 -6.11 9.94 3.74
C ASP A 41 -6.95 8.97 2.92
N ILE A 42 -7.86 8.30 3.59
CA ILE A 42 -8.68 7.26 2.97
C ILE A 42 -9.49 7.80 1.81
N ASP A 43 -10.08 8.98 1.97
CA ASP A 43 -10.95 9.53 0.93
C ASP A 43 -10.17 9.77 -0.36
N LYS A 44 -8.97 10.30 -0.26
CA LYS A 44 -8.14 10.53 -1.45
C LYS A 44 -7.62 9.23 -2.04
N ILE A 45 -7.33 8.24 -1.22
CA ILE A 45 -6.93 6.93 -1.73
C ILE A 45 -8.07 6.32 -2.54
N LEU A 46 -9.29 6.44 -2.05
CA LEU A 46 -10.46 5.92 -2.76
C LEU A 46 -10.72 6.63 -4.09
N GLU A 47 -10.17 7.82 -4.28
CA GLU A 47 -10.32 8.53 -5.55
C GLU A 47 -9.36 8.01 -6.63
N LEU A 48 -8.36 7.23 -6.27
CA LEU A 48 -7.43 6.68 -7.25
C LEU A 48 -8.15 5.62 -8.09
N LYS A 49 -8.03 5.73 -9.39
CA LYS A 49 -8.81 4.85 -10.27
C LYS A 49 -8.46 3.38 -10.15
N GLU A 50 -7.24 3.07 -9.73
CA GLU A 50 -6.81 1.69 -9.57
C GLU A 50 -7.25 1.07 -8.25
N VAL A 51 -7.76 1.88 -7.33
CA VAL A 51 -8.16 1.40 -6.01
C VAL A 51 -9.64 1.06 -6.03
N ILE A 52 -9.96 -0.15 -5.59
CA ILE A 52 -11.34 -0.60 -5.53
C ILE A 52 -11.95 -0.26 -4.18
N ASP A 53 -11.20 -0.42 -3.11
CA ASP A 53 -11.73 -0.17 -1.76
C ASP A 53 -10.58 -0.01 -0.77
N VAL A 54 -10.88 0.48 0.41
CA VAL A 54 -9.95 0.58 1.52
C VAL A 54 -10.62 -0.02 2.74
N ILE A 55 -9.94 -0.96 3.40
CA ILE A 55 -10.47 -1.61 4.59
C ILE A 55 -9.44 -1.43 5.69
N ALA A 56 -9.79 -0.69 6.71
CA ALA A 56 -8.87 -0.39 7.79
C ALA A 56 -9.42 -0.87 9.12
N ASN A 57 -8.55 -1.50 9.91
CA ASN A 57 -8.89 -1.84 11.29
C ASN A 57 -7.67 -1.51 12.14
N GLU A 58 -7.71 -1.82 13.44
CA GLU A 58 -6.64 -1.42 14.35
C GLU A 58 -5.28 -1.97 13.97
N ALA A 59 -5.23 -3.15 13.39
CA ALA A 59 -3.97 -3.82 13.12
C ALA A 59 -3.47 -3.63 11.70
N VAL A 60 -4.36 -3.51 10.74
CA VAL A 60 -3.99 -3.56 9.32
C VAL A 60 -4.76 -2.54 8.51
N PHE A 61 -4.05 -1.90 7.59
CA PHE A 61 -4.65 -0.95 6.65
C PHE A 61 -4.57 -1.60 5.27
N GLN A 62 -5.69 -1.93 4.68
CA GLN A 62 -5.71 -2.68 3.42
C GLN A 62 -6.25 -1.85 2.28
N ILE A 63 -5.56 -1.91 1.14
CA ILE A 63 -6.00 -1.25 -0.09
C ILE A 63 -6.28 -2.33 -1.11
N VAL A 64 -7.53 -2.42 -1.54
CA VAL A 64 -7.96 -3.44 -2.51
C VAL A 64 -7.66 -2.94 -3.91
N ILE A 65 -6.80 -3.66 -4.62
CA ILE A 65 -6.36 -3.27 -5.96
C ILE A 65 -6.97 -4.19 -7.03
N GLY A 66 -7.06 -5.47 -6.74
CA GLY A 66 -7.54 -6.45 -7.71
C GLY A 66 -6.44 -7.38 -8.17
N PRO A 67 -6.66 -8.11 -9.26
CA PRO A 67 -5.73 -9.15 -9.68
C PRO A 67 -4.33 -8.66 -10.09
N GLN A 68 -4.18 -7.38 -10.40
CA GLN A 68 -2.88 -6.82 -10.73
C GLN A 68 -2.05 -6.45 -9.50
N VAL A 69 -2.50 -6.82 -8.31
CA VAL A 69 -1.85 -6.44 -7.06
C VAL A 69 -0.37 -6.84 -7.01
N MET A 70 -0.02 -7.97 -7.60
CA MET A 70 1.36 -8.42 -7.56
C MET A 70 2.29 -7.45 -8.31
N ASP A 71 1.86 -6.95 -9.45
CA ASP A 71 2.65 -5.99 -10.21
C ASP A 71 2.77 -4.66 -9.48
N VAL A 72 1.70 -4.23 -8.83
CA VAL A 72 1.71 -3.03 -8.02
C VAL A 72 2.67 -3.21 -6.83
N TYR A 73 2.62 -4.37 -6.19
CA TYR A 73 3.48 -4.67 -5.05
C TYR A 73 4.96 -4.64 -5.45
N LYS A 74 5.30 -5.19 -6.60
CA LYS A 74 6.69 -5.18 -7.07
C LYS A 74 7.20 -3.76 -7.23
N ASP A 75 6.39 -2.88 -7.81
CA ASP A 75 6.78 -1.49 -7.98
C ASP A 75 6.85 -0.75 -6.64
N PHE A 76 5.98 -1.12 -5.70
CA PHE A 76 6.03 -0.58 -4.35
C PHE A 76 7.36 -0.90 -3.69
N MET A 77 7.79 -2.15 -3.78
CA MET A 77 9.04 -2.57 -3.13
C MET A 77 10.25 -1.88 -3.73
N LYS A 78 10.21 -1.58 -5.01
CA LYS A 78 11.29 -0.81 -5.63
C LYS A 78 11.39 0.59 -5.04
N LEU A 79 10.27 1.20 -4.71
CA LEU A 79 10.26 2.55 -4.16
C LEU A 79 10.62 2.57 -2.68
N LEU A 80 10.19 1.55 -1.93
CA LEU A 80 10.43 1.51 -0.50
C LEU A 80 11.86 1.06 -0.17
N GLY A 81 12.43 0.26 -1.03
CA GLY A 81 13.80 -0.20 -0.84
C GLY A 81 13.94 -1.10 0.38
N ASP A 82 15.10 -1.03 1.03
CA ASP A 82 15.39 -1.93 2.13
C ASP A 82 14.89 -1.45 3.47
N GLY A 83 14.22 -0.35 3.52
CA GLY A 83 13.74 0.19 4.77
C GLY A 83 12.50 -0.50 5.30
N VAL A 84 11.91 -1.42 4.55
CA VAL A 84 10.69 -2.09 4.93
C VAL A 84 10.93 -3.59 4.87
N SER A 85 10.27 -4.32 5.74
CA SER A 85 10.43 -5.75 5.79
C SER A 85 10.12 -6.38 4.46
N GLN A 86 10.99 -7.32 4.05
CA GLN A 86 10.78 -7.99 2.82
C GLN A 86 10.56 -9.43 2.92
N ASP A 87 10.45 -9.96 4.08
CA ASP A 87 10.26 -11.37 4.24
C ASP A 87 8.92 -11.71 4.10
N VAL A 88 8.41 -11.57 3.01
CA VAL A 88 7.18 -11.84 2.84
C VAL A 88 6.82 -12.98 2.20
N THR A 89 6.38 -13.86 2.80
CA THR A 89 6.03 -14.98 2.22
C THR A 89 4.67 -15.16 2.40
N VAL A 90 3.94 -14.89 1.61
CA VAL A 90 2.56 -15.02 1.84
C VAL A 90 1.92 -15.95 0.94
#